data_0d799d8be05d5413e4ec0ff850f0c332
#
_entry.id   0d799d8be05d5413e4ec0ff850f0c332
#
_cell.length_a   1.000
_cell.length_b   1.000
_cell.length_c   1.000
_cell.angle_alpha   90.00
_cell.angle_beta   90.00
_cell.angle_gamma   90.00
#
_symmetry.space_group_name_H-M   'P 1'
#
loop_
_entity.id
_entity.type
_entity.pdbx_description
1 polymer ?
#
loop_
_entity_poly.entity_id
_entity_poly.type
_entity_poly.pdbx_seq_one_letter_code
_entity_poly.pdbx_strand_id
1 'polypeptide(L)'
;MNDALIGCTGLVGGTLLARRRFAAAYRSTTIDGIAGRTFDRIYCAGAPAEKWKANRDPDADRANLARLVDAVSRARARKLILISTVDVFGDPRRVTEHDEPSEATAYGRHRLELERTLAARFDTLVVRLPALFGAGLKKNAVYDLLHGNQTEKIDHRGSFQFYDLARLAGDLDAAEGACLRLVHFATEPVTIGRIAREAFGFEFANRLSGPPASYDVRTEHAAVFGRGGPYVASADEVLAGLAAFVAAERQVRRCA
;
A
#
# COMPACT_ATOMS: atom_id res chain seq x y z
N MET A 1 22.42 -2.90 11.87
CA MET A 1 21.75 -3.34 10.65
C MET A 1 22.11 -2.37 9.52
N ASN A 2 22.55 -2.90 8.40
CA ASN A 2 22.92 -2.09 7.23
C ASN A 2 21.75 -2.15 6.22
N ASP A 3 20.63 -1.52 6.57
CA ASP A 3 19.40 -1.56 5.77
C ASP A 3 19.27 -0.28 4.93
N ALA A 4 18.73 -0.41 3.72
CA ALA A 4 18.41 0.71 2.83
C ALA A 4 16.91 0.89 2.64
N LEU A 5 16.48 2.13 2.43
CA LEU A 5 15.10 2.49 2.08
C LEU A 5 15.08 3.21 0.73
N ILE A 6 14.26 2.74 -0.19
CA ILE A 6 13.97 3.39 -1.47
C ILE A 6 12.55 3.94 -1.44
N GLY A 7 12.37 5.18 -1.89
CA GLY A 7 11.07 5.86 -1.86
C GLY A 7 10.79 6.58 -0.54
N CYS A 8 11.83 7.03 0.16
CA CYS A 8 11.76 7.64 1.50
C CYS A 8 10.88 8.92 1.59
N THR A 9 10.52 9.53 0.47
CA THR A 9 9.63 10.72 0.42
C THR A 9 8.17 10.39 0.13
N GLY A 10 7.87 9.12 -0.20
CA GLY A 10 6.51 8.63 -0.39
C GLY A 10 5.80 8.36 0.94
N LEU A 11 4.49 8.13 0.90
CA LEU A 11 3.67 7.86 2.09
C LEU A 11 4.20 6.65 2.88
N VAL A 12 4.39 5.51 2.22
CA VAL A 12 4.90 4.29 2.84
C VAL A 12 6.34 4.45 3.31
N GLY A 13 7.22 4.96 2.42
CA GLY A 13 8.63 5.15 2.76
C GLY A 13 8.84 6.16 3.88
N GLY A 14 8.09 7.27 3.88
CA GLY A 14 8.11 8.25 4.97
C GLY A 14 7.65 7.66 6.31
N THR A 15 6.61 6.82 6.30
CA THR A 15 6.16 6.09 7.50
C THR A 15 7.25 5.17 8.04
N LEU A 16 7.94 4.43 7.16
CA LEU A 16 9.04 3.55 7.58
C LEU A 16 10.21 4.36 8.12
N LEU A 17 10.58 5.47 7.46
CA LEU A 17 11.68 6.34 7.89
C LEU A 17 11.44 6.96 9.27
N ALA A 18 10.18 7.29 9.59
CA ALA A 18 9.79 7.80 10.90
C ALA A 18 9.85 6.75 12.04
N ARG A 19 9.84 5.45 11.69
CA ARG A 19 9.76 4.34 12.66
C ARG A 19 10.99 3.45 12.72
N ARG A 20 11.90 3.56 11.74
CA ARG A 20 13.11 2.73 11.62
C ARG A 20 14.30 3.57 11.23
N ARG A 21 15.48 3.14 11.69
CA ARG A 21 16.76 3.70 11.22
C ARG A 21 17.24 2.92 9.99
N PHE A 22 17.67 3.64 8.98
CA PHE A 22 18.26 3.11 7.77
C PHE A 22 19.69 3.64 7.61
N ALA A 23 20.60 2.79 7.15
CA ALA A 23 21.98 3.20 6.82
C ALA A 23 22.02 4.09 5.57
N ALA A 24 21.02 3.97 4.69
CA ALA A 24 20.84 4.80 3.53
C ALA A 24 19.36 4.94 3.16
N ALA A 25 18.96 6.14 2.70
CA ALA A 25 17.61 6.40 2.22
C ALA A 25 17.67 7.11 0.87
N TYR A 26 16.91 6.61 -0.10
CA TYR A 26 16.92 7.06 -1.47
C TYR A 26 15.54 7.55 -1.90
N ARG A 27 15.55 8.60 -2.72
CA ARG A 27 14.41 9.09 -3.50
C ARG A 27 14.73 8.97 -5.00
N SER A 28 13.77 9.20 -5.86
CA SER A 28 13.92 9.07 -7.32
C SER A 28 15.10 9.85 -7.90
N THR A 29 15.48 10.98 -7.28
CA THR A 29 16.60 11.82 -7.72
C THR A 29 17.97 11.41 -7.16
N THR A 30 18.02 10.49 -6.19
CA THR A 30 19.28 10.04 -5.54
C THR A 30 19.47 8.53 -5.62
N ILE A 31 18.56 7.82 -6.29
CA ILE A 31 18.58 6.35 -6.32
C ILE A 31 19.82 5.77 -6.99
N ASP A 32 20.45 6.49 -7.90
CA ASP A 32 21.67 6.04 -8.57
C ASP A 32 22.83 5.81 -7.60
N GLY A 33 22.82 6.49 -6.46
CA GLY A 33 23.81 6.31 -5.38
C GLY A 33 23.73 4.95 -4.67
N ILE A 34 22.77 4.08 -5.01
CA ILE A 34 22.68 2.71 -4.49
C ILE A 34 23.63 1.73 -5.22
N ALA A 35 24.09 2.09 -6.42
CA ALA A 35 24.89 1.23 -7.27
C ALA A 35 26.18 0.77 -6.56
N GLY A 36 26.50 -0.52 -6.68
CA GLY A 36 27.68 -1.14 -6.08
C GLY A 36 27.62 -1.34 -4.56
N ARG A 37 26.59 -0.83 -3.88
CA ARG A 37 26.47 -0.95 -2.42
C ARG A 37 25.90 -2.31 -2.02
N THR A 38 26.25 -2.73 -0.79
CA THR A 38 25.76 -3.98 -0.20
C THR A 38 24.97 -3.66 1.08
N PHE A 39 23.80 -4.28 1.24
CA PHE A 39 22.91 -4.10 2.37
C PHE A 39 22.48 -5.45 2.97
N ASP A 40 22.06 -5.43 4.22
CA ASP A 40 21.36 -6.57 4.81
C ASP A 40 19.98 -6.68 4.17
N ARG A 41 19.24 -5.56 4.12
CA ARG A 41 17.90 -5.47 3.53
C ARG A 41 17.77 -4.20 2.70
N ILE A 42 16.95 -4.31 1.64
CA ILE A 42 16.47 -3.16 0.90
C ILE A 42 14.94 -3.12 1.03
N TYR A 43 14.41 -2.07 1.64
CA TYR A 43 12.98 -1.78 1.67
C TYR A 43 12.66 -0.93 0.45
N CYS A 44 11.96 -1.52 -0.51
CA CYS A 44 11.65 -0.87 -1.80
C CYS A 44 10.18 -0.40 -1.82
N ALA A 45 9.95 0.85 -1.47
CA ALA A 45 8.68 1.58 -1.59
C ALA A 45 8.75 2.66 -2.67
N GLY A 46 9.60 2.46 -3.70
CA GLY A 46 9.89 3.45 -4.73
C GLY A 46 8.95 3.46 -5.93
N ALA A 47 8.05 2.48 -6.05
CA ALA A 47 7.08 2.46 -7.15
C ALA A 47 6.03 3.58 -6.96
N PRO A 48 5.75 4.42 -8.00
CA PRO A 48 4.71 5.45 -7.90
C PRO A 48 3.34 4.83 -7.63
N ALA A 49 2.56 5.41 -6.70
CA ALA A 49 1.27 4.87 -6.29
C ALA A 49 0.07 5.59 -6.93
N GLU A 50 0.29 6.38 -7.99
CA GLU A 50 -0.73 7.17 -8.65
C GLU A 50 -1.37 6.39 -9.81
N LYS A 51 -2.29 5.47 -9.47
CA LYS A 51 -3.00 4.57 -10.39
C LYS A 51 -3.55 5.28 -11.62
N TRP A 52 -4.17 6.46 -11.42
CA TRP A 52 -4.75 7.23 -12.51
C TRP A 52 -3.70 7.77 -13.49
N LYS A 53 -2.51 8.16 -13.01
CA LYS A 53 -1.40 8.59 -13.89
C LYS A 53 -0.86 7.42 -14.70
N ALA A 54 -0.57 6.30 -14.05
CA ALA A 54 -0.08 5.10 -14.70
C ALA A 54 -1.04 4.56 -15.78
N ASN A 55 -2.36 4.65 -15.53
CA ASN A 55 -3.35 4.23 -16.52
C ASN A 55 -3.52 5.24 -17.67
N ARG A 56 -3.27 6.54 -17.41
CA ARG A 56 -3.34 7.59 -18.43
C ARG A 56 -2.09 7.61 -19.32
N ASP A 57 -0.92 7.33 -18.74
CA ASP A 57 0.37 7.30 -19.42
C ASP A 57 1.15 6.04 -19.02
N PRO A 58 0.80 4.89 -19.63
CA PRO A 58 1.42 3.60 -19.31
C PRO A 58 2.91 3.55 -19.63
N ASP A 59 3.35 4.23 -20.69
CA ASP A 59 4.75 4.19 -21.11
C ASP A 59 5.64 4.95 -20.15
N ALA A 60 5.20 6.12 -19.66
CA ALA A 60 5.93 6.85 -18.62
C ALA A 60 5.99 6.07 -17.29
N ASP A 61 4.92 5.38 -16.90
CA ASP A 61 4.91 4.53 -15.71
C ASP A 61 5.89 3.36 -15.86
N ARG A 62 5.88 2.66 -17.00
CA ARG A 62 6.81 1.57 -17.29
C ARG A 62 8.27 2.04 -17.30
N ALA A 63 8.56 3.19 -17.92
CA ALA A 63 9.90 3.77 -17.93
C ALA A 63 10.39 4.11 -16.51
N ASN A 64 9.53 4.65 -15.64
CA ASN A 64 9.86 4.92 -14.25
C ASN A 64 10.18 3.63 -13.47
N LEU A 65 9.41 2.56 -13.67
CA LEU A 65 9.67 1.28 -13.02
C LEU A 65 10.93 0.61 -13.57
N ALA A 66 11.22 0.71 -14.86
CA ALA A 66 12.45 0.20 -15.46
C ALA A 66 13.69 0.86 -14.82
N ARG A 67 13.66 2.19 -14.62
CA ARG A 67 14.73 2.91 -13.90
C ARG A 67 14.87 2.42 -12.45
N LEU A 68 13.76 2.18 -11.75
CA LEU A 68 13.79 1.62 -10.40
C LEU A 68 14.43 0.24 -10.38
N VAL A 69 14.01 -0.66 -11.27
CA VAL A 69 14.57 -2.00 -11.42
C VAL A 69 16.07 -1.96 -11.72
N ASP A 70 16.49 -1.12 -12.67
CA ASP A 70 17.90 -0.96 -13.02
C ASP A 70 18.73 -0.51 -11.82
N ALA A 71 18.27 0.52 -11.09
CA ALA A 71 18.98 1.04 -9.93
C ALA A 71 19.10 -0.03 -8.81
N VAL A 72 17.99 -0.69 -8.44
CA VAL A 72 17.97 -1.75 -7.42
C VAL A 72 18.87 -2.90 -7.84
N SER A 73 18.86 -3.26 -9.11
CA SER A 73 19.64 -4.37 -9.67
C SER A 73 21.14 -4.15 -9.63
N ARG A 74 21.60 -2.92 -9.51
CA ARG A 74 23.02 -2.59 -9.33
C ARG A 74 23.50 -2.65 -7.86
N ALA A 75 22.59 -2.85 -6.91
CA ALA A 75 22.92 -3.10 -5.51
C ALA A 75 22.98 -4.60 -5.20
N ARG A 76 23.50 -4.92 -4.02
CA ARG A 76 23.45 -6.27 -3.42
C ARG A 76 22.68 -6.21 -2.12
N ALA A 77 21.81 -7.17 -1.89
CA ALA A 77 21.10 -7.31 -0.63
C ALA A 77 20.88 -8.78 -0.30
N ARG A 78 20.91 -9.12 0.97
CA ARG A 78 20.53 -10.45 1.43
C ARG A 78 19.01 -10.67 1.30
N LYS A 79 18.21 -9.61 1.50
CA LYS A 79 16.75 -9.63 1.36
C LYS A 79 16.23 -8.33 0.75
N LEU A 80 15.22 -8.45 -0.09
CA LEU A 80 14.44 -7.34 -0.62
C LEU A 80 13.02 -7.39 -0.06
N ILE A 81 12.55 -6.31 0.54
CA ILE A 81 11.15 -6.13 0.94
C ILE A 81 10.51 -5.18 -0.07
N LEU A 82 9.70 -5.72 -0.96
CA LEU A 82 9.04 -4.96 -2.02
C LEU A 82 7.62 -4.58 -1.60
N ILE A 83 7.35 -3.29 -1.51
CA ILE A 83 5.99 -2.78 -1.33
C ILE A 83 5.29 -2.73 -2.69
N SER A 84 4.22 -3.49 -2.80
CA SER A 84 3.39 -3.63 -3.98
C SER A 84 1.91 -3.32 -3.66
N THR A 85 0.98 -3.75 -4.48
CA THR A 85 -0.43 -3.41 -4.41
C THR A 85 -1.33 -4.61 -4.68
N VAL A 86 -2.50 -4.64 -4.07
CA VAL A 86 -3.59 -5.59 -4.41
C VAL A 86 -4.20 -5.31 -5.80
N ASP A 87 -3.93 -4.15 -6.39
CA ASP A 87 -4.42 -3.79 -7.73
C ASP A 87 -3.76 -4.59 -8.88
N VAL A 88 -2.88 -5.54 -8.57
CA VAL A 88 -2.44 -6.57 -9.53
C VAL A 88 -3.58 -7.50 -9.95
N PHE A 89 -4.63 -7.58 -9.15
CA PHE A 89 -5.85 -8.33 -9.48
C PHE A 89 -6.85 -7.45 -10.24
N GLY A 90 -7.31 -7.89 -11.39
CA GLY A 90 -8.35 -7.22 -12.16
C GLY A 90 -9.73 -7.34 -11.50
N ASP A 91 -10.00 -8.48 -10.88
CA ASP A 91 -11.13 -8.71 -9.98
C ASP A 91 -10.59 -9.01 -8.57
N PRO A 92 -10.64 -8.04 -7.64
CA PRO A 92 -10.07 -8.20 -6.29
C PRO A 92 -11.06 -8.86 -5.30
N ARG A 93 -11.95 -9.74 -5.76
CA ARG A 93 -12.96 -10.39 -4.92
C ARG A 93 -12.55 -11.80 -4.52
N ARG A 94 -12.33 -12.02 -3.22
CA ARG A 94 -12.00 -13.31 -2.58
C ARG A 94 -10.70 -13.93 -3.09
N VAL A 95 -9.75 -13.12 -3.55
CA VAL A 95 -8.43 -13.56 -4.00
C VAL A 95 -7.44 -13.61 -2.84
N THR A 96 -6.55 -14.60 -2.87
CA THR A 96 -5.49 -14.85 -1.88
C THR A 96 -4.12 -14.85 -2.54
N GLU A 97 -3.05 -15.14 -1.79
CA GLU A 97 -1.70 -15.29 -2.32
C GLU A 97 -1.54 -16.47 -3.29
N HIS A 98 -2.46 -17.43 -3.28
CA HIS A 98 -2.44 -18.59 -4.19
C HIS A 98 -3.06 -18.30 -5.55
N ASP A 99 -3.82 -17.20 -5.65
CA ASP A 99 -4.48 -16.86 -6.90
C ASP A 99 -3.50 -16.16 -7.85
N GLU A 100 -3.51 -16.57 -9.12
CA GLU A 100 -2.73 -15.88 -10.15
C GLU A 100 -3.31 -14.49 -10.41
N PRO A 101 -2.51 -13.41 -10.30
CA PRO A 101 -2.98 -12.07 -10.58
C PRO A 101 -3.43 -11.92 -12.03
N SER A 102 -4.62 -11.37 -12.20
CA SER A 102 -5.18 -10.97 -13.48
C SER A 102 -5.26 -9.45 -13.51
N GLU A 103 -4.41 -8.83 -14.31
CA GLU A 103 -4.37 -7.38 -14.40
C GLU A 103 -5.42 -6.84 -15.37
N ALA A 104 -6.27 -5.93 -14.91
CA ALA A 104 -7.22 -5.22 -15.75
C ALA A 104 -6.67 -3.88 -16.26
N THR A 105 -5.66 -3.32 -15.58
CA THR A 105 -5.14 -1.98 -15.88
C THR A 105 -3.62 -1.99 -16.05
N ALA A 106 -3.08 -1.00 -16.75
CA ALA A 106 -1.64 -0.81 -16.91
C ALA A 106 -0.93 -0.71 -15.55
N TYR A 107 -1.54 -0.02 -14.58
CA TYR A 107 -1.00 0.09 -13.22
C TYR A 107 -0.75 -1.29 -12.59
N GLY A 108 -1.76 -2.15 -12.55
CA GLY A 108 -1.64 -3.50 -11.95
C GLY A 108 -0.60 -4.37 -12.66
N ARG A 109 -0.67 -4.39 -14.01
CA ARG A 109 0.27 -5.15 -14.85
C ARG A 109 1.72 -4.77 -14.59
N HIS A 110 2.03 -3.46 -14.58
CA HIS A 110 3.40 -3.01 -14.38
C HIS A 110 3.91 -3.30 -12.95
N ARG A 111 3.04 -3.29 -11.92
CA ARG A 111 3.43 -3.70 -10.55
C ARG A 111 3.70 -5.20 -10.48
N LEU A 112 2.90 -6.01 -11.17
CA LEU A 112 3.15 -7.45 -11.26
C LEU A 112 4.47 -7.76 -12.01
N GLU A 113 4.77 -7.04 -13.10
CA GLU A 113 6.04 -7.14 -13.81
C GLU A 113 7.23 -6.78 -12.87
N LEU A 114 7.07 -5.73 -12.06
CA LEU A 114 8.07 -5.33 -11.06
C LEU A 114 8.28 -6.42 -10.00
N GLU A 115 7.20 -6.99 -9.45
CA GLU A 115 7.27 -8.10 -8.48
C GLU A 115 8.08 -9.26 -9.06
N ARG A 116 7.71 -9.76 -10.24
CA ARG A 116 8.34 -10.90 -10.91
C ARG A 116 9.82 -10.63 -11.22
N THR A 117 10.13 -9.44 -11.72
CA THR A 117 11.50 -9.06 -12.09
C THR A 117 12.42 -9.00 -10.88
N LEU A 118 11.98 -8.40 -9.77
CA LEU A 118 12.80 -8.29 -8.58
C LEU A 118 12.88 -9.61 -7.80
N ALA A 119 11.79 -10.39 -7.74
CA ALA A 119 11.80 -11.69 -7.09
C ALA A 119 12.67 -12.74 -7.82
N ALA A 120 12.86 -12.60 -9.14
CA ALA A 120 13.79 -13.45 -9.89
C ALA A 120 15.27 -13.14 -9.56
N ARG A 121 15.56 -11.99 -8.97
CA ARG A 121 16.92 -11.49 -8.74
C ARG A 121 17.35 -11.48 -7.27
N PHE A 122 16.40 -11.34 -6.35
CA PHE A 122 16.64 -11.24 -4.91
C PHE A 122 15.80 -12.26 -4.13
N ASP A 123 16.27 -12.64 -2.95
CA ASP A 123 15.37 -13.22 -1.95
C ASP A 123 14.38 -12.12 -1.52
N THR A 124 13.13 -12.22 -2.00
CA THR A 124 12.16 -11.13 -1.92
C THR A 124 10.95 -11.52 -1.07
N LEU A 125 10.57 -10.62 -0.16
CA LEU A 125 9.23 -10.55 0.42
C LEU A 125 8.43 -9.50 -0.36
N VAL A 126 7.41 -9.92 -1.09
CA VAL A 126 6.45 -9.03 -1.75
C VAL A 126 5.29 -8.76 -0.79
N VAL A 127 5.02 -7.49 -0.52
CA VAL A 127 3.91 -7.06 0.34
C VAL A 127 2.90 -6.28 -0.49
N ARG A 128 1.74 -6.88 -0.77
CA ARG A 128 0.65 -6.22 -1.49
C ARG A 128 -0.25 -5.47 -0.52
N LEU A 129 -0.27 -4.16 -0.65
CA LEU A 129 -1.07 -3.27 0.19
C LEU A 129 -2.38 -2.90 -0.50
N PRO A 130 -3.50 -2.81 0.25
CA PRO A 130 -4.75 -2.20 -0.21
C PRO A 130 -4.68 -0.67 -0.14
N ALA A 131 -5.83 0.03 -0.08
CA ALA A 131 -5.84 1.45 0.21
C ALA A 131 -5.26 1.72 1.61
N LEU A 132 -4.58 2.86 1.77
CA LEU A 132 -3.83 3.19 2.97
C LEU A 132 -4.44 4.39 3.68
N PHE A 133 -4.28 4.45 5.01
CA PHE A 133 -4.45 5.67 5.78
C PHE A 133 -3.35 5.85 6.83
N GLY A 134 -3.11 7.10 7.22
CA GLY A 134 -2.07 7.48 8.16
C GLY A 134 -1.54 8.89 7.88
N ALA A 135 -0.67 9.38 8.74
CA ALA A 135 -0.08 10.71 8.63
C ALA A 135 0.57 10.93 7.26
N GLY A 136 0.28 12.07 6.65
CA GLY A 136 0.77 12.41 5.32
C GLY A 136 -0.04 11.84 4.16
N LEU A 137 -1.22 11.28 4.39
CA LEU A 137 -2.16 10.86 3.34
C LEU A 137 -2.51 12.04 2.43
N LYS A 138 -2.44 11.84 1.10
CA LYS A 138 -2.67 12.90 0.10
C LYS A 138 -3.73 12.56 -0.94
N LYS A 139 -4.29 11.36 -0.91
CA LYS A 139 -5.26 10.88 -1.90
C LYS A 139 -6.00 9.65 -1.39
N ASN A 140 -7.10 9.35 -1.91
CA ASN A 140 -8.10 8.28 -1.80
C ASN A 140 -9.40 8.79 -1.17
N ALA A 141 -10.42 7.93 -1.11
CA ALA A 141 -11.74 8.31 -0.61
C ALA A 141 -11.71 8.88 0.84
N VAL A 142 -10.83 8.38 1.71
CA VAL A 142 -10.68 8.91 3.09
C VAL A 142 -10.13 10.34 3.05
N TYR A 143 -9.11 10.59 2.23
CA TYR A 143 -8.56 11.94 2.00
C TYR A 143 -9.64 12.87 1.43
N ASP A 144 -10.39 12.41 0.43
CA ASP A 144 -11.39 13.22 -0.25
C ASP A 144 -12.55 13.57 0.69
N LEU A 145 -13.04 12.63 1.50
CA LEU A 145 -14.03 12.90 2.56
C LEU A 145 -13.49 13.88 3.61
N LEU A 146 -12.22 13.77 4.00
CA LEU A 146 -11.60 14.66 4.98
C LEU A 146 -11.49 16.10 4.49
N HIS A 147 -11.33 16.29 3.17
CA HIS A 147 -11.07 17.59 2.55
C HIS A 147 -12.27 18.14 1.77
N GLY A 148 -13.37 17.39 1.68
CA GLY A 148 -14.50 17.74 0.82
C GLY A 148 -14.10 17.78 -0.67
N ASN A 149 -13.12 16.95 -1.09
CA ASN A 149 -12.56 16.98 -2.44
C ASN A 149 -13.24 15.92 -3.31
N GLN A 150 -13.83 16.33 -4.42
CA GLN A 150 -14.45 15.44 -5.42
C GLN A 150 -15.39 14.36 -4.81
N THR A 151 -16.07 14.68 -3.72
CA THR A 151 -16.95 13.73 -3.02
C THR A 151 -18.13 13.27 -3.88
N GLU A 152 -18.51 14.05 -4.89
CA GLU A 152 -19.50 13.68 -5.89
C GLU A 152 -19.10 12.47 -6.75
N LYS A 153 -17.83 12.13 -6.78
CA LYS A 153 -17.27 10.95 -7.49
C LYS A 153 -17.18 9.71 -6.61
N ILE A 154 -17.55 9.78 -5.36
CA ILE A 154 -17.47 8.68 -4.40
C ILE A 154 -18.84 8.07 -4.24
N ASP A 155 -18.95 6.74 -4.40
CA ASP A 155 -20.19 5.99 -4.13
C ASP A 155 -20.18 5.49 -2.69
N HIS A 156 -21.21 5.83 -1.90
CA HIS A 156 -21.32 5.38 -0.51
C HIS A 156 -21.39 3.85 -0.35
N ARG A 157 -21.87 3.16 -1.41
CA ARG A 157 -21.97 1.67 -1.43
C ARG A 157 -20.63 1.00 -1.72
N GLY A 158 -19.65 1.74 -2.24
CA GLY A 158 -18.33 1.20 -2.56
C GLY A 158 -17.70 0.57 -1.32
N SER A 159 -17.26 -0.69 -1.45
CA SER A 159 -16.62 -1.47 -0.40
C SER A 159 -15.13 -1.58 -0.69
N PHE A 160 -14.31 -1.13 0.24
CA PHE A 160 -12.85 -1.07 0.10
C PHE A 160 -12.16 -1.59 1.35
N GLN A 161 -10.88 -1.90 1.20
CA GLN A 161 -10.00 -2.32 2.28
C GLN A 161 -9.02 -1.19 2.58
N PHE A 162 -8.89 -0.81 3.85
CA PHE A 162 -8.03 0.27 4.29
C PHE A 162 -7.04 -0.23 5.33
N TYR A 163 -5.75 -0.10 5.04
CA TYR A 163 -4.69 -0.53 5.94
C TYR A 163 -4.09 0.66 6.70
N ASP A 164 -4.01 0.51 8.02
CA ASP A 164 -3.39 1.52 8.90
C ASP A 164 -1.86 1.43 8.82
N LEU A 165 -1.24 2.49 8.34
CA LEU A 165 0.22 2.60 8.25
C LEU A 165 0.92 2.59 9.62
N ALA A 166 0.19 2.82 10.72
CA ALA A 166 0.74 2.68 12.05
C ALA A 166 1.23 1.25 12.36
N ARG A 167 0.62 0.26 11.72
CA ARG A 167 0.95 -1.17 11.88
C ARG A 167 2.15 -1.61 11.04
N LEU A 168 2.48 -0.86 9.97
CA LEU A 168 3.35 -1.32 8.88
C LEU A 168 4.69 -1.89 9.35
N ALA A 169 5.37 -1.23 10.28
CA ALA A 169 6.69 -1.69 10.73
C ALA A 169 6.61 -3.04 11.45
N GLY A 170 5.63 -3.21 12.34
CA GLY A 170 5.42 -4.46 13.07
C GLY A 170 4.95 -5.60 12.16
N ASP A 171 4.02 -5.32 11.25
CA ASP A 171 3.50 -6.34 10.33
C ASP A 171 4.59 -6.80 9.32
N LEU A 172 5.51 -5.91 8.90
CA LEU A 172 6.67 -6.30 8.11
C LEU A 172 7.62 -7.21 8.90
N ASP A 173 7.87 -6.92 10.18
CA ASP A 173 8.72 -7.76 11.04
C ASP A 173 8.11 -9.15 11.23
N ALA A 174 6.79 -9.23 11.43
CA ALA A 174 6.07 -10.50 11.55
C ALA A 174 6.15 -11.32 10.26
N ALA A 175 5.94 -10.69 9.11
CA ALA A 175 6.02 -11.35 7.80
C ALA A 175 7.44 -11.86 7.49
N GLU A 176 8.48 -11.07 7.80
CA GLU A 176 9.88 -11.49 7.68
C GLU A 176 10.21 -12.64 8.64
N GLY A 177 9.79 -12.53 9.91
CA GLY A 177 10.02 -13.56 10.93
C GLY A 177 9.38 -14.90 10.57
N ALA A 178 8.26 -14.88 9.86
CA ALA A 178 7.60 -16.07 9.31
C ALA A 178 8.19 -16.53 7.96
N CYS A 179 9.26 -15.91 7.48
CA CYS A 179 9.93 -16.23 6.22
C CYS A 179 8.99 -16.19 4.99
N LEU A 180 7.98 -15.33 4.99
CA LEU A 180 7.06 -15.20 3.88
C LEU A 180 7.77 -14.64 2.64
N ARG A 181 7.27 -15.05 1.46
CA ARG A 181 7.74 -14.53 0.17
C ARG A 181 6.73 -13.60 -0.49
N LEU A 182 5.45 -13.81 -0.21
CA LEU A 182 4.33 -13.00 -0.67
C LEU A 182 3.32 -12.90 0.47
N VAL A 183 2.77 -11.70 0.70
CA VAL A 183 1.69 -11.50 1.66
C VAL A 183 0.79 -10.34 1.24
N HIS A 184 -0.51 -10.51 1.45
CA HIS A 184 -1.48 -9.44 1.35
C HIS A 184 -1.74 -8.85 2.74
N PHE A 185 -1.44 -7.57 2.95
CA PHE A 185 -1.88 -6.89 4.17
C PHE A 185 -3.34 -6.49 4.05
N ALA A 186 -4.14 -7.50 3.72
CA ALA A 186 -5.57 -7.37 3.46
C ALA A 186 -6.35 -7.19 4.78
N THR A 187 -7.14 -6.14 4.86
CA THR A 187 -8.05 -5.85 5.96
C THR A 187 -9.49 -6.24 5.59
N GLU A 188 -10.35 -6.42 6.57
CA GLU A 188 -11.77 -6.68 6.30
C GLU A 188 -12.40 -5.49 5.55
N PRO A 189 -13.18 -5.73 4.48
CA PRO A 189 -13.78 -4.66 3.68
C PRO A 189 -14.77 -3.79 4.47
N VAL A 190 -14.75 -2.48 4.21
CA VAL A 190 -15.67 -1.51 4.81
C VAL A 190 -16.27 -0.63 3.72
N THR A 191 -17.58 -0.37 3.78
CA THR A 191 -18.24 0.55 2.85
C THR A 191 -17.92 2.01 3.17
N ILE A 192 -17.86 2.85 2.14
CA ILE A 192 -17.62 4.28 2.31
C ILE A 192 -18.71 4.93 3.19
N GLY A 193 -19.97 4.52 3.04
CA GLY A 193 -21.06 5.02 3.91
C GLY A 193 -20.84 4.67 5.38
N ARG A 194 -20.33 3.45 5.68
CA ARG A 194 -20.00 3.06 7.05
C ARG A 194 -18.82 3.89 7.59
N ILE A 195 -17.79 4.11 6.78
CA ILE A 195 -16.64 4.97 7.14
C ILE A 195 -17.12 6.39 7.45
N ALA A 196 -17.94 7.00 6.58
CA ALA A 196 -18.45 8.34 6.78
C ALA A 196 -19.22 8.47 8.10
N ARG A 197 -20.08 7.51 8.41
CA ARG A 197 -20.85 7.51 9.65
C ARG A 197 -19.99 7.27 10.88
N GLU A 198 -19.16 6.24 10.89
CA GLU A 198 -18.47 5.78 12.10
C GLU A 198 -17.13 6.50 12.35
N ALA A 199 -16.40 6.86 11.30
CA ALA A 199 -15.11 7.55 11.46
C ALA A 199 -15.20 9.06 11.31
N PHE A 200 -16.16 9.58 10.52
CA PHE A 200 -16.30 11.02 10.28
C PHE A 200 -17.47 11.65 11.00
N GLY A 201 -18.47 10.86 11.42
CA GLY A 201 -19.64 11.33 12.17
C GLY A 201 -20.71 12.03 11.31
N PHE A 202 -20.82 11.69 10.00
CA PHE A 202 -21.87 12.22 9.14
C PHE A 202 -22.44 11.15 8.19
N GLU A 203 -23.68 11.34 7.78
CA GLU A 203 -24.30 10.48 6.77
C GLU A 203 -23.83 10.86 5.37
N PHE A 204 -23.33 9.88 4.63
CA PHE A 204 -22.91 10.04 3.23
C PHE A 204 -23.71 9.10 2.35
N ALA A 205 -24.58 9.68 1.50
CA ALA A 205 -25.55 8.93 0.71
C ALA A 205 -25.36 9.09 -0.80
N ASN A 206 -24.24 9.69 -1.26
CA ASN A 206 -23.98 9.85 -2.68
C ASN A 206 -23.92 8.50 -3.38
N ARG A 207 -24.63 8.37 -4.49
CA ARG A 207 -24.76 7.13 -5.26
C ARG A 207 -24.46 7.39 -6.73
N LEU A 208 -23.50 6.68 -7.26
CA LEU A 208 -23.16 6.73 -8.67
C LEU A 208 -24.02 5.76 -9.48
N SER A 209 -24.08 5.97 -10.78
CA SER A 209 -24.66 5.01 -11.71
C SER A 209 -23.82 3.75 -11.81
N GLY A 210 -24.48 2.60 -11.97
CA GLY A 210 -23.79 1.32 -12.12
C GLY A 210 -23.45 0.60 -10.81
N PRO A 211 -22.75 -0.53 -10.87
CA PRO A 211 -22.34 -1.30 -9.72
C PRO A 211 -21.25 -0.57 -8.93
N PRO A 212 -21.32 -0.58 -7.59
CA PRO A 212 -20.26 0.00 -6.77
C PRO A 212 -18.98 -0.84 -6.85
N ALA A 213 -17.84 -0.22 -6.62
CA ALA A 213 -16.59 -0.93 -6.46
C ALA A 213 -16.66 -1.89 -5.27
N SER A 214 -16.06 -3.07 -5.41
CA SER A 214 -16.04 -4.09 -4.35
C SER A 214 -14.66 -4.75 -4.29
N TYR A 215 -13.98 -4.58 -3.17
CA TYR A 215 -12.70 -5.21 -2.85
C TYR A 215 -12.90 -6.20 -1.70
N ASP A 216 -12.39 -7.41 -1.86
CA ASP A 216 -12.35 -8.46 -0.84
C ASP A 216 -11.11 -9.34 -1.09
N VAL A 217 -9.93 -8.71 -1.03
CA VAL A 217 -8.66 -9.44 -1.06
C VAL A 217 -8.44 -10.07 0.30
N ARG A 218 -7.93 -11.29 0.33
CA ARG A 218 -7.72 -12.09 1.53
C ARG A 218 -6.26 -12.47 1.68
N THR A 219 -5.88 -12.93 2.87
CA THR A 219 -4.57 -13.50 3.12
C THR A 219 -4.67 -14.88 3.77
N GLU A 220 -3.86 -15.82 3.29
CA GLU A 220 -3.67 -17.13 3.92
C GLU A 220 -2.79 -17.04 5.18
N HIS A 221 -2.13 -15.89 5.38
CA HIS A 221 -1.16 -15.70 6.43
C HIS A 221 -1.70 -14.94 7.66
N ALA A 222 -3.01 -14.83 7.82
CA ALA A 222 -3.63 -14.06 8.91
C ALA A 222 -3.15 -14.51 10.31
N ALA A 223 -2.87 -15.80 10.49
CA ALA A 223 -2.34 -16.36 11.74
C ALA A 223 -0.99 -15.76 12.15
N VAL A 224 -0.13 -15.36 11.20
CA VAL A 224 1.15 -14.67 11.45
C VAL A 224 0.92 -13.34 12.18
N PHE A 225 -0.23 -12.73 11.96
CA PHE A 225 -0.64 -11.45 12.56
C PHE A 225 -1.58 -11.64 13.76
N GLY A 226 -1.66 -12.88 14.30
CA GLY A 226 -2.51 -13.22 15.45
C GLY A 226 -4.00 -13.26 15.13
N ARG A 227 -4.37 -13.57 13.88
CA ARG A 227 -5.78 -13.59 13.41
C ARG A 227 -6.25 -14.98 13.04
N GLY A 228 -7.52 -15.26 13.30
CA GLY A 228 -8.18 -16.53 12.96
C GLY A 228 -8.97 -16.52 11.64
N GLY A 229 -9.05 -15.37 10.96
CA GLY A 229 -9.81 -15.20 9.71
C GLY A 229 -8.89 -14.83 8.53
N PRO A 230 -9.45 -14.43 7.38
CA PRO A 230 -8.68 -14.15 6.16
C PRO A 230 -8.14 -12.71 6.08
N TYR A 231 -8.06 -11.97 7.18
CA TYR A 231 -7.65 -10.57 7.20
C TYR A 231 -6.65 -10.28 8.32
N VAL A 232 -5.76 -9.31 8.11
CA VAL A 232 -4.79 -8.85 9.12
C VAL A 232 -5.41 -7.88 10.13
N ALA A 233 -6.59 -7.32 9.84
CA ALA A 233 -7.39 -6.50 10.75
C ALA A 233 -8.87 -6.63 10.43
N SER A 234 -9.73 -6.59 11.46
CA SER A 234 -11.18 -6.58 11.32
C SER A 234 -11.70 -5.23 10.86
N ALA A 235 -12.95 -5.19 10.37
CA ALA A 235 -13.63 -3.95 9.99
C ALA A 235 -13.71 -2.96 11.15
N ASP A 236 -13.96 -3.45 12.36
CA ASP A 236 -14.06 -2.59 13.55
C ASP A 236 -12.71 -1.97 13.93
N GLU A 237 -11.61 -2.72 13.80
CA GLU A 237 -10.25 -2.19 14.01
C GLU A 237 -9.88 -1.15 12.95
N VAL A 238 -10.26 -1.39 11.68
CA VAL A 238 -10.06 -0.42 10.60
C VAL A 238 -10.82 0.87 10.88
N LEU A 239 -12.09 0.76 11.30
CA LEU A 239 -12.92 1.93 11.62
C LEU A 239 -12.41 2.69 12.84
N ALA A 240 -11.98 2.00 13.88
CA ALA A 240 -11.37 2.63 15.05
C ALA A 240 -10.09 3.38 14.67
N GLY A 241 -9.22 2.77 13.86
CA GLY A 241 -8.01 3.42 13.34
C GLY A 241 -8.32 4.64 12.46
N LEU A 242 -9.32 4.53 11.57
CA LEU A 242 -9.78 5.64 10.75
C LEU A 242 -10.34 6.79 11.60
N ALA A 243 -11.14 6.50 12.62
CA ALA A 243 -11.69 7.51 13.52
C ALA A 243 -10.58 8.27 14.27
N ALA A 244 -9.58 7.54 14.78
CA ALA A 244 -8.40 8.13 15.42
C ALA A 244 -7.61 9.01 14.45
N PHE A 245 -7.36 8.53 13.22
CA PHE A 245 -6.68 9.29 12.16
C PHE A 245 -7.43 10.57 11.82
N VAL A 246 -8.75 10.49 11.57
CA VAL A 246 -9.60 11.65 11.25
C VAL A 246 -9.60 12.68 12.38
N ALA A 247 -9.67 12.23 13.64
CA ALA A 247 -9.62 13.13 14.80
C ALA A 247 -8.27 13.87 14.87
N ALA A 248 -7.15 13.16 14.68
CA ALA A 248 -5.81 13.76 14.67
C ALA A 248 -5.64 14.80 13.54
N GLU A 249 -6.06 14.48 12.32
CA GLU A 249 -5.97 15.38 11.17
C GLU A 249 -6.84 16.65 11.35
N ARG A 250 -8.03 16.51 11.94
CA ARG A 250 -8.91 17.65 12.27
C ARG A 250 -8.29 18.55 13.34
N GLN A 251 -7.57 17.97 14.32
CA GLN A 251 -6.88 18.75 15.34
C GLN A 251 -5.72 19.56 14.77
N VAL A 252 -4.88 18.95 13.92
CA VAL A 252 -3.78 19.64 13.23
C VAL A 252 -4.31 20.86 12.45
N ARG A 253 -5.43 20.72 11.74
CA ARG A 253 -6.03 21.81 10.97
C ARG A 253 -6.61 22.94 11.81
N ARG A 254 -7.04 22.68 13.05
CA ARG A 254 -7.54 23.74 13.95
C ARG A 254 -6.40 24.57 14.55
N CYS A 255 -5.19 24.01 14.55
CA CYS A 255 -3.99 24.64 15.10
C CYS A 255 -3.11 25.33 14.02
N ALA A 256 -3.39 25.15 12.73
CA ALA A 256 -2.69 25.74 11.60
C ALA A 256 -3.43 26.98 11.04
#